data_5011540f0259ecd44689fee25223d309
#
_entry.id   5011540f0259ecd44689fee25223d309
#
_cell.length_a   1.000
_cell.length_b   1.000
_cell.length_c   1.000
_cell.angle_alpha   90.00
_cell.angle_beta   90.00
_cell.angle_gamma   90.00
#
_symmetry.space_group_name_H-M   'P 1'
#
loop_
_entity.id
_entity.type
_entity.pdbx_description
1 polymer ?
#
loop_
_entity_poly.entity_id
_entity_poly.type
_entity_poly.pdbx_seq_one_letter_code
_entity_poly.pdbx_strand_id
1 'polypeptide(L)'
;MKLRTGFSTSACAAAAASGALIALETEQAISAVTINLHMRQDIPFQLCRCEFNDGAVLCGVIKDAGDDPDVTNGLEIQALVRRTELPGIKLLGGKGVGIVTLPGLPVEVGNPAINPGSRRLILRVIEQTLQRLQTNSQNGYEITIIVPEGEQIALQTMNPKLGIVGGISILGTDGLVHPYSAPAFRTSLY
;
A
#
# COMPACT_ATOMS: atom_id res chain seq x y z
N MET A 1 14.85 4.01 -26.37
CA MET A 1 14.98 4.59 -25.01
C MET A 1 14.43 3.55 -24.03
N LYS A 2 15.13 3.23 -22.94
CA LYS A 2 14.64 2.23 -21.97
C LYS A 2 13.62 2.94 -21.08
N LEU A 3 12.39 2.43 -21.04
CA LEU A 3 11.32 2.98 -20.22
C LEU A 3 11.63 2.78 -18.72
N ARG A 4 11.25 3.77 -17.90
CA ARG A 4 11.47 3.78 -16.46
C ARG A 4 10.39 2.97 -15.74
N THR A 5 10.82 1.99 -14.96
CA THR A 5 9.97 1.22 -14.05
C THR A 5 9.53 2.09 -12.88
N GLY A 6 8.27 1.99 -12.50
CA GLY A 6 7.69 2.65 -11.34
C GLY A 6 7.33 1.69 -10.21
N PHE A 7 6.57 2.19 -9.23
CA PHE A 7 6.11 1.46 -8.07
C PHE A 7 4.59 1.27 -8.08
N SER A 8 4.16 0.11 -7.65
CA SER A 8 2.74 -0.23 -7.52
C SER A 8 2.10 0.42 -6.28
N THR A 9 0.76 0.46 -6.22
CA THR A 9 0.04 0.90 -5.03
C THR A 9 0.41 0.06 -3.80
N SER A 10 0.70 -1.24 -3.96
CA SER A 10 1.13 -2.11 -2.85
C SER A 10 2.52 -1.76 -2.32
N ALA A 11 3.49 -1.40 -3.20
CA ALA A 11 4.82 -0.97 -2.76
C ALA A 11 4.76 0.35 -1.99
N CYS A 12 3.97 1.32 -2.49
CA CYS A 12 3.76 2.59 -1.79
C CYS A 12 3.06 2.38 -0.44
N ALA A 13 2.03 1.52 -0.38
CA ALA A 13 1.36 1.16 0.87
C ALA A 13 2.31 0.48 1.87
N ALA A 14 3.16 -0.43 1.39
CA ALA A 14 4.16 -1.10 2.23
C ALA A 14 5.20 -0.11 2.78
N ALA A 15 5.67 0.82 1.94
CA ALA A 15 6.61 1.86 2.36
C ALA A 15 5.99 2.83 3.38
N ALA A 16 4.77 3.31 3.13
CA ALA A 16 4.04 4.16 4.07
C ALA A 16 3.82 3.44 5.41
N ALA A 17 3.41 2.17 5.38
CA ALA A 17 3.19 1.37 6.59
C ALA A 17 4.49 1.10 7.36
N SER A 18 5.60 0.80 6.65
CA SER A 18 6.91 0.64 7.28
C SER A 18 7.40 1.95 7.91
N GLY A 19 7.22 3.08 7.21
CA GLY A 19 7.57 4.40 7.74
C GLY A 19 6.77 4.75 8.99
N ALA A 20 5.46 4.54 8.97
CA ALA A 20 4.58 4.78 10.11
C ALA A 20 4.93 3.88 11.31
N LEU A 21 5.27 2.61 11.06
CA LEU A 21 5.70 1.68 12.10
C LEU A 21 7.03 2.10 12.73
N ILE A 22 8.04 2.49 11.92
CA ILE A 22 9.32 2.99 12.43
C ILE A 22 9.09 4.23 13.30
N ALA A 23 8.33 5.20 12.80
CA ALA A 23 8.05 6.42 13.53
C ALA A 23 7.30 6.15 14.83
N LEU A 24 6.34 5.21 14.85
CA LEU A 24 5.60 4.78 16.03
C LEU A 24 6.51 4.14 17.08
N GLU A 25 7.45 3.28 16.67
CA GLU A 25 8.32 2.55 17.58
C GLU A 25 9.49 3.41 18.09
N THR A 26 9.97 4.35 17.29
CA THR A 26 11.06 5.25 17.66
C THR A 26 10.58 6.56 18.29
N GLU A 27 9.28 6.84 18.20
CA GLU A 27 8.66 8.12 18.62
C GLU A 27 9.27 9.34 17.91
N GLN A 28 9.79 9.12 16.69
CA GLN A 28 10.43 10.15 15.90
C GLN A 28 9.83 10.22 14.50
N ALA A 29 9.55 11.45 14.03
CA ALA A 29 9.15 11.65 12.65
C ALA A 29 10.33 11.39 11.71
N ILE A 30 10.07 10.69 10.62
CA ILE A 30 11.06 10.38 9.59
C ILE A 30 10.59 10.90 8.23
N SER A 31 11.54 11.23 7.34
CA SER A 31 11.24 11.74 5.99
C SER A 31 11.43 10.71 4.89
N ALA A 32 12.03 9.58 5.19
CA ALA A 32 12.28 8.52 4.22
C ALA A 32 12.31 7.16 4.90
N VAL A 33 12.02 6.13 4.12
CA VAL A 33 12.11 4.73 4.55
C VAL A 33 12.73 3.89 3.45
N THR A 34 13.45 2.84 3.82
CA THR A 34 14.01 1.87 2.88
C THR A 34 13.32 0.52 3.09
N ILE A 35 12.77 -0.05 2.03
CA ILE A 35 12.10 -1.35 2.05
C ILE A 35 12.70 -2.32 1.03
N ASN A 36 12.46 -3.63 1.24
CA ASN A 36 12.80 -4.67 0.28
C ASN A 36 11.56 -5.13 -0.47
N LEU A 37 11.62 -5.10 -1.79
CA LEU A 37 10.67 -5.74 -2.69
C LEU A 37 11.21 -7.12 -3.11
N HIS A 38 10.35 -7.91 -3.79
CA HIS A 38 10.70 -9.31 -4.09
C HIS A 38 12.03 -9.46 -4.85
N MET A 39 12.28 -8.59 -5.84
CA MET A 39 13.46 -8.65 -6.72
C MET A 39 14.47 -7.53 -6.49
N ARG A 40 14.22 -6.63 -5.56
CA ARG A 40 15.07 -5.47 -5.28
C ARG A 40 15.16 -5.22 -3.79
N GLN A 41 16.38 -5.05 -3.30
CA GLN A 41 16.66 -4.71 -1.90
C GLN A 41 16.96 -3.21 -1.76
N ASP A 42 16.79 -2.72 -0.54
CA ASP A 42 17.16 -1.37 -0.11
C ASP A 42 16.62 -0.24 -1.01
N ILE A 43 15.32 -0.33 -1.33
CA ILE A 43 14.67 0.68 -2.16
C ILE A 43 14.22 1.83 -1.27
N PRO A 44 14.74 3.06 -1.50
CA PRO A 44 14.33 4.23 -0.75
C PRO A 44 12.99 4.77 -1.23
N PHE A 45 12.13 5.14 -0.29
CA PHE A 45 10.90 5.90 -0.52
C PHE A 45 10.94 7.17 0.30
N GLN A 46 10.64 8.31 -0.33
CA GLN A 46 10.40 9.57 0.37
C GLN A 46 8.99 9.56 0.96
N LEU A 47 8.87 9.96 2.20
CA LEU A 47 7.60 10.17 2.86
C LEU A 47 7.19 11.64 2.66
N CYS A 48 6.02 11.85 2.06
CA CYS A 48 5.44 13.19 1.93
C CYS A 48 4.73 13.62 3.23
N ARG A 49 4.55 12.67 4.17
CA ARG A 49 3.83 12.86 5.44
C ARG A 49 4.36 11.89 6.49
N CYS A 50 4.50 12.37 7.72
CA CYS A 50 4.74 11.55 8.91
C CYS A 50 4.16 12.31 10.11
N GLU A 51 2.94 11.97 10.52
CA GLU A 51 2.15 12.69 11.51
C GLU A 51 1.74 11.77 12.66
N PHE A 52 1.92 12.25 13.88
CA PHE A 52 1.47 11.56 15.10
C PHE A 52 0.07 12.03 15.45
N ASN A 53 -0.83 11.08 15.73
CA ASN A 53 -2.22 11.38 16.04
C ASN A 53 -2.80 10.32 17.00
N ASP A 54 -3.11 10.72 18.23
CA ASP A 54 -3.77 9.90 19.26
C ASP A 54 -3.25 8.45 19.38
N GLY A 55 -1.92 8.32 19.55
CA GLY A 55 -1.26 7.02 19.70
C GLY A 55 -1.11 6.21 18.40
N ALA A 56 -1.43 6.81 17.27
CA ALA A 56 -1.18 6.29 15.94
C ALA A 56 -0.22 7.18 15.16
N VAL A 57 0.39 6.64 14.10
CA VAL A 57 1.20 7.42 13.15
C VAL A 57 0.65 7.24 11.74
N LEU A 58 0.48 8.35 11.05
CA LEU A 58 0.10 8.41 9.64
C LEU A 58 1.31 8.78 8.80
N CYS A 59 1.73 7.91 7.89
CA CYS A 59 2.71 8.23 6.86
C CYS A 59 2.08 8.14 5.47
N GLY A 60 2.64 8.92 4.53
CA GLY A 60 2.21 8.96 3.14
C GLY A 60 3.37 8.87 2.16
N VAL A 61 3.12 8.26 1.02
CA VAL A 61 4.05 8.16 -0.12
C VAL A 61 3.33 8.60 -1.38
N ILE A 62 3.94 9.47 -2.16
CA ILE A 62 3.44 9.81 -3.50
C ILE A 62 3.83 8.69 -4.46
N LYS A 63 2.83 8.09 -5.10
CA LYS A 63 3.06 7.02 -6.05
C LYS A 63 3.73 7.54 -7.33
N ASP A 64 4.85 6.95 -7.69
CA ASP A 64 5.53 7.15 -8.96
C ASP A 64 5.41 5.87 -9.80
N ALA A 65 4.58 5.91 -10.84
CA ALA A 65 4.35 4.77 -11.73
C ALA A 65 5.42 4.62 -12.83
N GLY A 66 6.45 5.46 -12.83
CA GLY A 66 7.44 5.46 -13.91
C GLY A 66 6.86 6.03 -15.20
N ASP A 67 7.18 5.38 -16.32
CA ASP A 67 6.67 5.76 -17.64
C ASP A 67 5.37 5.02 -18.00
N ASP A 68 4.73 4.33 -17.03
CA ASP A 68 3.44 3.67 -17.24
C ASP A 68 2.29 4.68 -17.18
N PRO A 69 1.31 4.64 -18.12
CA PRO A 69 0.14 5.52 -18.12
C PRO A 69 -0.90 5.11 -17.06
N ASP A 70 -0.46 4.88 -15.84
CA ASP A 70 -1.29 4.48 -14.71
C ASP A 70 -2.05 5.67 -14.13
N VAL A 71 -3.38 5.60 -14.09
CA VAL A 71 -4.24 6.67 -13.55
C VAL A 71 -4.01 6.94 -12.06
N THR A 72 -3.39 6.00 -11.35
CA THR A 72 -3.02 6.15 -9.94
C THR A 72 -1.65 6.82 -9.74
N ASN A 73 -0.96 7.21 -10.83
CA ASN A 73 0.29 7.96 -10.74
C ASN A 73 0.07 9.31 -10.06
N GLY A 74 0.95 9.67 -9.14
CA GLY A 74 0.86 10.91 -8.37
C GLY A 74 -0.09 10.87 -7.17
N LEU A 75 -0.85 9.80 -6.96
CA LEU A 75 -1.69 9.66 -5.76
C LEU A 75 -0.85 9.52 -4.49
N GLU A 76 -1.31 10.14 -3.42
CA GLU A 76 -0.81 9.85 -2.08
C GLU A 76 -1.40 8.54 -1.58
N ILE A 77 -0.54 7.56 -1.28
CA ILE A 77 -0.89 6.31 -0.63
C ILE A 77 -0.43 6.40 0.82
N GLN A 78 -1.37 6.33 1.74
CA GLN A 78 -1.13 6.50 3.16
C GLN A 78 -1.29 5.18 3.92
N ALA A 79 -0.63 5.10 5.07
CA ALA A 79 -0.86 4.06 6.07
C ALA A 79 -0.93 4.68 7.46
N LEU A 80 -2.00 4.39 8.18
CA LEU A 80 -2.17 4.69 9.59
C LEU A 80 -1.82 3.44 10.38
N VAL A 81 -0.86 3.55 11.31
CA VAL A 81 -0.39 2.43 12.15
C VAL A 81 -0.60 2.77 13.62
N ARG A 82 -1.19 1.84 14.35
CA ARG A 82 -1.33 1.93 15.81
C ARG A 82 -1.02 0.59 16.48
N ARG A 83 -0.58 0.65 17.74
CA ARG A 83 -0.42 -0.55 18.57
C ARG A 83 -1.79 -1.09 19.01
N THR A 84 -1.86 -2.40 19.17
CA THR A 84 -3.04 -3.10 19.71
C THR A 84 -2.61 -4.03 20.85
N GLU A 85 -3.53 -4.28 21.80
CA GLU A 85 -3.26 -5.19 22.93
C GLU A 85 -3.15 -6.65 22.48
N LEU A 86 -3.86 -7.02 21.42
CA LEU A 86 -3.82 -8.38 20.88
C LEU A 86 -2.60 -8.53 19.95
N PRO A 87 -1.83 -9.60 20.08
CA PRO A 87 -0.67 -9.85 19.21
C PRO A 87 -1.09 -10.08 17.77
N GLY A 88 -0.18 -9.77 16.84
CA GLY A 88 -0.35 -9.98 15.41
C GLY A 88 -0.48 -8.68 14.62
N ILE A 89 -0.62 -8.82 13.31
CA ILE A 89 -0.74 -7.69 12.37
C ILE A 89 -2.09 -7.76 11.68
N LYS A 90 -2.91 -6.74 11.88
CA LYS A 90 -4.21 -6.58 11.23
C LYS A 90 -4.09 -5.53 10.12
N LEU A 91 -4.33 -5.93 8.86
CA LEU A 91 -4.31 -5.04 7.71
C LEU A 91 -5.73 -4.74 7.23
N LEU A 92 -6.07 -3.46 7.21
CA LEU A 92 -7.38 -2.91 6.88
C LEU A 92 -7.31 -1.99 5.65
N GLY A 93 -8.45 -1.82 4.97
CA GLY A 93 -8.68 -0.74 4.03
C GLY A 93 -9.48 0.39 4.70
N GLY A 94 -9.03 1.61 4.53
CA GLY A 94 -9.69 2.83 4.96
C GLY A 94 -10.27 3.62 3.78
N LYS A 95 -10.44 4.92 3.96
CA LYS A 95 -10.99 5.83 2.94
C LYS A 95 -10.23 5.67 1.61
N GLY A 96 -11.00 5.56 0.51
CA GLY A 96 -10.47 5.47 -0.85
C GLY A 96 -9.83 4.14 -1.23
N VAL A 97 -9.82 3.15 -0.32
CA VAL A 97 -9.60 1.74 -0.67
C VAL A 97 -10.97 1.10 -0.90
N GLY A 98 -11.18 0.57 -2.09
CA GLY A 98 -12.47 0.02 -2.49
C GLY A 98 -12.87 -1.23 -1.69
N ILE A 99 -14.16 -1.51 -1.65
CA ILE A 99 -14.72 -2.73 -1.07
C ILE A 99 -15.23 -3.61 -2.22
N VAL A 100 -14.93 -4.90 -2.16
CA VAL A 100 -15.43 -5.90 -3.13
C VAL A 100 -16.89 -6.17 -2.83
N THR A 101 -17.76 -5.98 -3.82
CA THR A 101 -19.21 -6.19 -3.69
C THR A 101 -19.76 -7.32 -4.55
N LEU A 102 -18.98 -7.80 -5.52
CA LEU A 102 -19.36 -8.89 -6.43
C LEU A 102 -18.38 -10.07 -6.32
N PRO A 103 -18.85 -11.32 -6.47
CA PRO A 103 -17.98 -12.49 -6.50
C PRO A 103 -17.16 -12.54 -7.81
N GLY A 104 -16.07 -13.32 -7.80
CA GLY A 104 -15.20 -13.55 -8.98
C GLY A 104 -13.81 -12.92 -8.86
N LEU A 105 -13.58 -12.08 -7.86
CA LEU A 105 -12.25 -11.58 -7.53
C LEU A 105 -11.56 -12.49 -6.49
N PRO A 106 -10.21 -12.47 -6.39
CA PRO A 106 -9.49 -13.26 -5.40
C PRO A 106 -9.61 -12.70 -3.96
N VAL A 107 -10.41 -11.67 -3.78
CA VAL A 107 -10.79 -11.06 -2.50
C VAL A 107 -12.27 -11.34 -2.27
N GLU A 108 -12.63 -11.83 -1.09
CA GLU A 108 -14.01 -12.14 -0.74
C GLU A 108 -14.88 -10.87 -0.68
N VAL A 109 -16.17 -11.04 -1.00
CA VAL A 109 -17.16 -9.97 -0.93
C VAL A 109 -17.24 -9.40 0.49
N GLY A 110 -17.33 -8.09 0.60
CA GLY A 110 -17.33 -7.34 1.85
C GLY A 110 -15.95 -6.95 2.36
N ASN A 111 -14.87 -7.48 1.78
CA ASN A 111 -13.51 -7.15 2.19
C ASN A 111 -12.91 -6.00 1.37
N PRO A 112 -11.92 -5.28 1.93
CA PRO A 112 -11.16 -4.26 1.20
C PRO A 112 -10.47 -4.86 -0.01
N ALA A 113 -10.47 -4.14 -1.11
CA ALA A 113 -9.85 -4.54 -2.38
C ALA A 113 -8.31 -4.51 -2.32
N ILE A 114 -7.75 -5.20 -1.34
CA ILE A 114 -6.32 -5.45 -1.20
C ILE A 114 -6.04 -6.85 -1.73
N ASN A 115 -5.48 -6.93 -2.94
CA ASN A 115 -5.18 -8.21 -3.59
C ASN A 115 -4.32 -9.10 -2.68
N PRO A 116 -4.52 -10.43 -2.65
CA PRO A 116 -3.73 -11.35 -1.81
C PRO A 116 -2.22 -11.23 -1.99
N GLY A 117 -1.74 -10.97 -3.22
CA GLY A 117 -0.32 -10.70 -3.48
C GLY A 117 0.16 -9.42 -2.82
N SER A 118 -0.64 -8.36 -2.91
CA SER A 118 -0.37 -7.06 -2.26
C SER A 118 -0.38 -7.18 -0.74
N ARG A 119 -1.36 -7.90 -0.19
CA ARG A 119 -1.43 -8.19 1.25
C ARG A 119 -0.15 -8.88 1.74
N ARG A 120 0.30 -9.93 1.03
CA ARG A 120 1.55 -10.63 1.38
C ARG A 120 2.77 -9.73 1.30
N LEU A 121 2.85 -8.86 0.28
CA LEU A 121 3.95 -7.90 0.15
C LEU A 121 3.99 -6.93 1.34
N ILE A 122 2.87 -6.30 1.66
CA ILE A 122 2.76 -5.34 2.76
C ILE A 122 3.16 -6.01 4.08
N LEU A 123 2.56 -7.17 4.40
CA LEU A 123 2.84 -7.89 5.65
C LEU A 123 4.32 -8.30 5.76
N ARG A 124 4.92 -8.80 4.68
CA ARG A 124 6.35 -9.14 4.64
C ARG A 124 7.23 -7.92 4.95
N VAL A 125 6.95 -6.77 4.37
CA VAL A 125 7.72 -5.55 4.63
C VAL A 125 7.58 -5.12 6.08
N ILE A 126 6.39 -5.22 6.66
CA ILE A 126 6.16 -4.93 8.08
C ILE A 126 6.93 -5.89 8.98
N GLU A 127 6.88 -7.19 8.71
CA GLU A 127 7.64 -8.20 9.47
C GLU A 127 9.15 -7.93 9.42
N GLN A 128 9.69 -7.59 8.24
CA GLN A 128 11.10 -7.20 8.09
C GLN A 128 11.43 -5.93 8.87
N THR A 129 10.51 -4.97 8.91
CA THR A 129 10.67 -3.73 9.67
C THR A 129 10.73 -4.01 11.17
N LEU A 130 9.82 -4.84 11.68
CA LEU A 130 9.82 -5.27 13.09
C LEU A 130 11.11 -6.00 13.47
N GLN A 131 11.59 -6.89 12.60
CA GLN A 131 12.85 -7.59 12.80
C GLN A 131 14.05 -6.62 12.88
N ARG A 132 14.10 -5.62 12.01
CA ARG A 132 15.16 -4.59 12.05
C ARG A 132 15.12 -3.74 13.31
N LEU A 133 13.92 -3.41 13.78
CA LEU A 133 13.72 -2.63 15.01
C LEU A 133 13.98 -3.44 16.28
N GLN A 134 14.13 -4.76 16.17
CA GLN A 134 14.30 -5.69 17.31
C GLN A 134 13.18 -5.52 18.35
N THR A 135 11.98 -5.17 17.91
CA THR A 135 10.84 -5.00 18.81
C THR A 135 10.39 -6.33 19.35
N ASN A 136 10.57 -6.55 20.65
CA ASN A 136 10.01 -7.67 21.39
C ASN A 136 8.56 -7.37 21.87
N SER A 137 7.79 -6.69 21.05
CA SER A 137 6.43 -6.32 21.41
C SER A 137 5.55 -7.57 21.53
N GLN A 138 4.99 -7.78 22.72
CA GLN A 138 3.89 -8.72 22.93
C GLN A 138 2.58 -8.20 22.33
N ASN A 139 2.56 -6.92 21.95
CA ASN A 139 1.45 -6.22 21.34
C ASN A 139 1.44 -6.46 19.83
N GLY A 140 0.27 -6.29 19.23
CA GLY A 140 0.12 -6.30 17.79
C GLY A 140 0.05 -4.90 17.19
N TYR A 141 -0.22 -4.88 15.89
CA TYR A 141 -0.38 -3.63 15.14
C TYR A 141 -1.62 -3.69 14.25
N GLU A 142 -2.35 -2.61 14.20
CA GLU A 142 -3.39 -2.39 13.22
C GLU A 142 -2.89 -1.38 12.19
N ILE A 143 -2.95 -1.76 10.92
CA ILE A 143 -2.46 -0.98 9.78
C ILE A 143 -3.66 -0.72 8.87
N THR A 144 -4.01 0.54 8.68
CA THR A 144 -5.09 0.95 7.78
C THR A 144 -4.50 1.67 6.57
N ILE A 145 -4.70 1.11 5.38
CA ILE A 145 -4.28 1.74 4.12
C ILE A 145 -5.35 2.75 3.69
N ILE A 146 -4.94 3.96 3.36
CA ILE A 146 -5.82 5.08 3.00
C ILE A 146 -5.32 5.67 1.67
N VAL A 147 -6.24 6.03 0.80
CA VAL A 147 -5.95 6.75 -0.45
C VAL A 147 -6.91 7.93 -0.54
N PRO A 148 -6.52 9.14 -0.12
CA PRO A 148 -7.42 10.28 0.02
C PRO A 148 -8.30 10.55 -1.19
N GLU A 149 -7.73 10.46 -2.40
CA GLU A 149 -8.42 10.69 -3.68
C GLU A 149 -8.92 9.39 -4.33
N GLY A 150 -8.82 8.25 -3.64
CA GLY A 150 -9.08 6.93 -4.20
C GLY A 150 -10.50 6.75 -4.73
N GLU A 151 -11.50 7.36 -4.08
CA GLU A 151 -12.90 7.29 -4.53
C GLU A 151 -13.10 7.95 -5.90
N GLN A 152 -12.49 9.12 -6.10
CA GLN A 152 -12.61 9.87 -7.37
C GLN A 152 -11.85 9.17 -8.51
N ILE A 153 -10.64 8.71 -8.23
CA ILE A 153 -9.79 8.03 -9.22
C ILE A 153 -10.37 6.66 -9.59
N ALA A 154 -11.01 5.96 -8.66
CA ALA A 154 -11.65 4.67 -8.94
C ALA A 154 -12.64 4.74 -10.12
N LEU A 155 -13.31 5.86 -10.32
CA LEU A 155 -14.24 6.07 -11.43
C LEU A 155 -13.55 6.03 -12.81
N GLN A 156 -12.24 6.27 -12.87
CA GLN A 156 -11.43 6.21 -14.08
C GLN A 156 -10.76 4.83 -14.29
N THR A 157 -11.03 3.88 -13.42
CA THR A 157 -10.49 2.52 -13.44
C THR A 157 -11.55 1.50 -13.84
N MET A 158 -11.17 0.24 -13.93
CA MET A 158 -12.11 -0.87 -14.10
C MET A 158 -12.84 -1.27 -12.81
N ASN A 159 -12.49 -0.68 -11.66
CA ASN A 159 -13.06 -1.06 -10.36
C ASN A 159 -14.59 -1.08 -10.32
N PRO A 160 -15.31 -0.04 -10.79
CA PRO A 160 -16.77 -0.07 -10.78
C PRO A 160 -17.36 -1.24 -11.57
N LYS A 161 -16.76 -1.57 -12.71
CA LYS A 161 -17.20 -2.71 -13.56
C LYS A 161 -16.90 -4.07 -12.92
N LEU A 162 -15.90 -4.14 -12.06
CA LEU A 162 -15.52 -5.34 -11.31
C LEU A 162 -16.26 -5.47 -9.97
N GLY A 163 -17.18 -4.55 -9.66
CA GLY A 163 -17.90 -4.54 -8.39
C GLY A 163 -17.04 -4.12 -7.21
N ILE A 164 -16.03 -3.27 -7.44
CA ILE A 164 -15.23 -2.64 -6.40
C ILE A 164 -15.73 -1.22 -6.23
N VAL A 165 -16.26 -0.89 -5.05
CA VAL A 165 -16.95 0.36 -4.76
C VAL A 165 -16.22 1.15 -3.66
N GLY A 166 -16.27 2.49 -3.75
CA GLY A 166 -15.76 3.39 -2.71
C GLY A 166 -14.24 3.60 -2.73
N GLY A 167 -13.54 3.14 -3.76
CA GLY A 167 -12.11 3.40 -3.87
C GLY A 167 -11.37 2.54 -4.89
N ILE A 168 -10.04 2.72 -4.91
CA ILE A 168 -9.16 1.94 -5.77
C ILE A 168 -8.82 0.58 -5.14
N SER A 169 -8.30 -0.33 -5.97
CA SER A 169 -7.69 -1.58 -5.51
C SER A 169 -6.22 -1.35 -5.17
N ILE A 170 -5.73 -2.03 -4.13
CA ILE A 170 -4.30 -2.11 -3.82
C ILE A 170 -3.72 -3.31 -4.56
N LEU A 171 -2.92 -3.03 -5.59
CA LEU A 171 -2.41 -4.01 -6.57
C LEU A 171 -0.88 -3.98 -6.67
N GLY A 172 -0.30 -5.06 -7.20
CA GLY A 172 1.12 -5.19 -7.52
C GLY A 172 1.83 -6.19 -6.62
N THR A 173 1.93 -7.44 -7.08
CA THR A 173 2.47 -8.56 -6.29
C THR A 173 3.98 -8.45 -6.04
N ASP A 174 4.74 -7.92 -7.00
CA ASP A 174 6.20 -7.71 -6.92
C ASP A 174 6.58 -6.29 -6.45
N GLY A 175 5.60 -5.39 -6.39
CA GLY A 175 5.78 -3.99 -5.99
C GLY A 175 6.22 -3.07 -7.13
N LEU A 176 6.46 -3.58 -8.33
CA LEU A 176 6.94 -2.81 -9.47
C LEU A 176 5.85 -2.64 -10.54
N VAL A 177 5.94 -1.54 -11.29
CA VAL A 177 5.16 -1.28 -12.50
C VAL A 177 6.13 -1.23 -13.67
N HIS A 178 5.92 -2.15 -14.62
CA HIS A 178 6.70 -2.20 -15.85
C HIS A 178 5.87 -1.59 -16.98
N PRO A 179 6.23 -0.42 -17.52
CA PRO A 179 5.46 0.24 -18.55
C PRO A 179 5.34 -0.65 -19.79
N TYR A 180 4.14 -0.67 -20.36
CA TYR A 180 3.80 -1.46 -21.56
C TYR A 180 4.03 -2.97 -21.41
N SER A 181 3.96 -3.50 -20.20
CA SER A 181 4.01 -4.95 -19.99
C SER A 181 2.73 -5.62 -20.50
N ALA A 182 2.83 -6.86 -20.99
CA ALA A 182 1.67 -7.64 -21.44
C ALA A 182 0.56 -7.80 -20.36
N PRO A 183 0.87 -7.91 -19.05
CA PRO A 183 -0.10 -7.84 -17.98
C PRO A 183 -0.83 -6.49 -17.91
N ALA A 184 -0.10 -5.36 -18.00
CA ALA A 184 -0.69 -4.01 -17.97
C ALA A 184 -1.67 -3.81 -19.16
N PHE A 185 -1.28 -4.28 -20.34
CA PHE A 185 -2.13 -4.23 -21.53
C PHE A 185 -3.40 -5.09 -21.38
N ARG A 186 -3.30 -6.28 -20.78
CA ARG A 186 -4.47 -7.13 -20.51
C ARG A 186 -5.45 -6.52 -19.51
N THR A 187 -4.96 -5.82 -18.51
CA THR A 187 -5.80 -5.15 -17.49
C THR A 187 -6.54 -3.94 -18.07
N SER A 188 -6.02 -3.34 -19.15
CA SER A 188 -6.66 -2.21 -19.83
C SER A 188 -7.67 -2.61 -20.91
N LEU A 189 -7.72 -3.90 -21.29
CA LEU A 189 -8.61 -4.42 -22.34
C LEU A 189 -9.85 -5.15 -21.81
N TYR A 190 -9.98 -5.32 -20.50
CA TYR A 190 -11.13 -5.92 -19.82
C TYR A 190 -11.67 -4.92 -18.78
#